data_5fbb5c1b7f79d15c6e58d28ed47d33be
#
_entry.id   5fbb5c1b7f79d15c6e58d28ed47d33be
#
_cell.length_a   1.000
_cell.length_b   1.000
_cell.length_c   1.000
_cell.angle_alpha   90.00
_cell.angle_beta   90.00
_cell.angle_gamma   90.00
#
_symmetry.space_group_name_H-M   'P 1'
#
loop_
_entity.id
_entity.type
_entity.pdbx_description
1 polymer ?
#
loop_
_entity_poly.entity_id
_entity_poly.type
_entity_poly.pdbx_seq_one_letter_code
_entity_poly.pdbx_strand_id
1 'polypeptide(L)'
;MRTNMNTRINGTNVILVPYQEKHVTKYHEWMKNPTLQYLTGSEPLTLEQEFEMQKRWLEDKDKCTFIILDKHIFVSTESEVDAMIGDTNLFLNEPQESCIAEVEIMIADEASRGKKRGWESVILMMCYGIEMLNINKLRAKIKTDNAISIKIFEKLGFQEVGKSEVFQEVTLEKEVSSDWMNWLHSKLQSITSDSN
;
A
#
# COMPACT_ATOMS: atom_id res chain seq x y z
N MET A 1 10.63 7.29 2.56
CA MET A 1 11.39 7.11 3.83
C MET A 1 12.69 6.37 3.56
N ARG A 2 13.81 6.84 4.13
CA ARG A 2 15.10 6.15 3.95
C ARG A 2 15.15 4.78 4.66
N THR A 3 14.27 4.57 5.65
CA THR A 3 14.25 3.36 6.48
C THR A 3 13.96 2.09 5.66
N ASN A 4 13.13 2.16 4.61
CA ASN A 4 12.82 1.02 3.77
C ASN A 4 13.68 0.90 2.50
N MET A 5 14.65 1.79 2.30
CA MET A 5 15.43 1.92 1.05
C MET A 5 16.12 0.62 0.59
N ASN A 6 16.49 -0.23 1.54
CA ASN A 6 17.13 -1.53 1.28
C ASN A 6 16.25 -2.72 1.69
N THR A 7 14.94 -2.48 1.91
CA THR A 7 14.01 -3.50 2.39
C THR A 7 13.27 -4.12 1.22
N ARG A 8 13.33 -5.43 1.12
CA ARG A 8 12.50 -6.24 0.21
C ARG A 8 11.67 -7.21 1.04
N ILE A 9 10.35 -7.20 0.86
CA ILE A 9 9.43 -8.08 1.56
C ILE A 9 8.89 -9.10 0.57
N ASN A 10 9.18 -10.38 0.81
CA ASN A 10 8.74 -11.46 -0.05
C ASN A 10 7.45 -12.08 0.50
N GLY A 11 6.35 -11.88 -0.22
CA GLY A 11 5.12 -12.60 0.00
C GLY A 11 5.05 -13.92 -0.78
N THR A 12 3.88 -14.53 -0.78
CA THR A 12 3.58 -15.74 -1.57
C THR A 12 3.43 -15.39 -3.06
N ASN A 13 2.58 -14.41 -3.38
CA ASN A 13 2.25 -14.01 -4.74
C ASN A 13 2.77 -12.62 -5.13
N VAL A 14 3.23 -11.84 -4.16
CA VAL A 14 3.73 -10.48 -4.38
C VAL A 14 5.10 -10.28 -3.74
N ILE A 15 5.82 -9.29 -4.22
CA ILE A 15 7.05 -8.80 -3.61
C ILE A 15 6.88 -7.29 -3.43
N LEU A 16 7.20 -6.78 -2.24
CA LEU A 16 7.26 -5.35 -1.99
C LEU A 16 8.72 -4.90 -2.10
N VAL A 17 8.97 -3.91 -2.95
CA VAL A 17 10.29 -3.30 -3.15
C VAL A 17 10.22 -1.79 -2.94
N PRO A 18 11.30 -1.13 -2.49
CA PRO A 18 11.29 0.32 -2.35
C PRO A 18 10.96 1.04 -3.65
N TYR A 19 10.23 2.16 -3.57
CA TYR A 19 9.98 3.01 -4.73
C TYR A 19 11.26 3.71 -5.16
N GLN A 20 11.75 3.42 -6.34
CA GLN A 20 13.01 3.92 -6.91
C GLN A 20 12.77 4.61 -8.25
N GLU A 21 13.76 5.39 -8.71
CA GLU A 21 13.70 6.14 -9.96
C GLU A 21 13.32 5.29 -11.18
N LYS A 22 13.79 4.05 -11.28
CA LYS A 22 13.46 3.12 -12.38
C LYS A 22 11.97 2.80 -12.51
N HIS A 23 11.20 2.97 -11.43
CA HIS A 23 9.76 2.68 -11.39
C HIS A 23 8.91 3.87 -11.87
N VAL A 24 9.47 5.09 -11.89
CA VAL A 24 8.72 6.34 -12.07
C VAL A 24 7.97 6.39 -13.39
N THR A 25 8.61 6.00 -14.49
CA THR A 25 7.98 6.07 -15.81
C THR A 25 6.71 5.21 -15.88
N LYS A 26 6.75 3.98 -15.38
CA LYS A 26 5.57 3.09 -15.35
C LYS A 26 4.51 3.59 -14.36
N TYR A 27 4.93 4.10 -13.20
CA TYR A 27 4.05 4.72 -12.23
C TYR A 27 3.30 5.92 -12.83
N HIS A 28 4.01 6.80 -13.53
CA HIS A 28 3.43 7.94 -14.24
C HIS A 28 2.37 7.51 -15.27
N GLU A 29 2.59 6.42 -16.04
CA GLU A 29 1.58 5.91 -16.98
C GLU A 29 0.28 5.49 -16.26
N TRP A 30 0.37 4.88 -15.08
CA TRP A 30 -0.81 4.57 -14.28
C TRP A 30 -1.53 5.83 -13.81
N MET A 31 -0.76 6.83 -13.37
CA MET A 31 -1.30 8.08 -12.84
C MET A 31 -1.89 9.02 -13.91
N LYS A 32 -1.86 8.66 -15.19
CA LYS A 32 -2.67 9.30 -16.25
C LYS A 32 -4.14 8.87 -16.22
N ASN A 33 -4.48 7.82 -15.48
CA ASN A 33 -5.85 7.32 -15.38
C ASN A 33 -6.66 8.17 -14.38
N PRO A 34 -7.72 8.90 -14.83
CA PRO A 34 -8.51 9.77 -13.95
C PRO A 34 -9.19 9.02 -12.79
N THR A 35 -9.55 7.74 -13.00
CA THR A 35 -10.15 6.92 -11.95
C THR A 35 -9.13 6.64 -10.84
N LEU A 36 -7.88 6.32 -11.19
CA LEU A 36 -6.83 6.11 -10.19
C LEU A 36 -6.53 7.42 -9.45
N GLN A 37 -6.40 8.55 -10.17
CA GLN A 37 -6.22 9.87 -9.54
C GLN A 37 -7.33 10.16 -8.52
N TYR A 38 -8.60 9.97 -8.91
CA TYR A 38 -9.74 10.17 -8.02
C TYR A 38 -9.67 9.27 -6.78
N LEU A 39 -9.45 7.96 -6.98
CA LEU A 39 -9.45 6.98 -5.90
C LEU A 39 -8.29 7.15 -4.91
N THR A 40 -7.16 7.69 -5.37
CA THR A 40 -5.95 7.95 -4.55
C THR A 40 -5.85 9.40 -4.08
N GLY A 41 -6.81 10.26 -4.46
CA GLY A 41 -6.75 11.69 -4.13
C GLY A 41 -5.54 12.41 -4.74
N SER A 42 -5.02 11.91 -5.86
CA SER A 42 -3.83 12.42 -6.52
C SER A 42 -4.17 13.43 -7.62
N GLU A 43 -3.31 14.43 -7.80
CA GLU A 43 -3.39 15.36 -8.91
C GLU A 43 -2.53 14.87 -10.09
N PRO A 44 -2.89 15.25 -11.34
CA PRO A 44 -2.08 14.92 -12.50
C PRO A 44 -0.73 15.66 -12.44
N LEU A 45 0.35 14.93 -12.64
CA LEU A 45 1.72 15.46 -12.66
C LEU A 45 2.34 15.27 -14.05
N THR A 46 3.30 16.15 -14.42
CA THR A 46 4.20 15.87 -15.55
C THR A 46 5.19 14.77 -15.16
N LEU A 47 5.82 14.14 -16.14
CA LEU A 47 6.84 13.12 -15.85
C LEU A 47 8.00 13.67 -15.00
N GLU A 48 8.42 14.92 -15.25
CA GLU A 48 9.45 15.58 -14.45
C GLU A 48 9.03 15.77 -13.00
N GLN A 49 7.78 16.18 -12.78
CA GLN A 49 7.20 16.33 -11.43
C GLN A 49 7.08 14.97 -10.72
N GLU A 50 6.81 13.88 -11.45
CA GLU A 50 6.80 12.50 -10.87
C GLU A 50 8.20 12.10 -10.38
N PHE A 51 9.25 12.39 -11.14
CA PHE A 51 10.63 12.17 -10.70
C PHE A 51 10.98 13.00 -9.46
N GLU A 52 10.56 14.25 -9.41
CA GLU A 52 10.76 15.10 -8.23
C GLU A 52 9.95 14.60 -7.02
N MET A 53 8.73 14.15 -7.24
CA MET A 53 7.90 13.57 -6.20
C MET A 53 8.55 12.30 -5.64
N GLN A 54 9.05 11.39 -6.48
CA GLN A 54 9.74 10.18 -6.04
C GLN A 54 10.95 10.50 -5.14
N LYS A 55 11.75 11.50 -5.51
CA LYS A 55 12.89 11.96 -4.70
C LYS A 55 12.44 12.49 -3.34
N ARG A 56 11.38 13.33 -3.32
CA ARG A 56 10.81 13.84 -2.07
C ARG A 56 10.30 12.71 -1.20
N TRP A 57 9.56 11.75 -1.75
CA TRP A 57 9.05 10.59 -1.00
C TRP A 57 10.16 9.73 -0.41
N LEU A 58 11.28 9.58 -1.12
CA LEU A 58 12.45 8.87 -0.60
C LEU A 58 13.08 9.59 0.60
N GLU A 59 13.11 10.92 0.59
CA GLU A 59 13.71 11.75 1.64
C GLU A 59 12.77 12.03 2.80
N ASP A 60 11.47 11.96 2.57
CA ASP A 60 10.42 12.18 3.55
C ASP A 60 10.55 11.18 4.70
N LYS A 61 10.47 11.70 5.93
CA LYS A 61 10.53 10.87 7.15
C LYS A 61 9.18 10.27 7.50
N ASP A 62 8.11 10.85 6.99
CA ASP A 62 6.74 10.57 7.38
C ASP A 62 6.03 9.67 6.36
N LYS A 63 6.72 9.32 5.25
CA LYS A 63 6.15 8.48 4.19
C LYS A 63 7.03 7.26 3.90
N CYS A 64 6.43 6.07 3.96
CA CYS A 64 7.03 4.81 3.58
C CYS A 64 6.27 4.20 2.40
N THR A 65 6.91 4.11 1.23
CA THR A 65 6.32 3.62 -0.02
C THR A 65 7.02 2.35 -0.49
N PHE A 66 6.23 1.35 -0.84
CA PHE A 66 6.68 0.16 -1.57
C PHE A 66 5.92 0.03 -2.89
N ILE A 67 6.64 -0.31 -3.94
CA ILE A 67 6.07 -0.82 -5.19
C ILE A 67 5.73 -2.29 -4.99
N ILE A 68 4.56 -2.70 -5.50
CA ILE A 68 4.09 -4.08 -5.48
C ILE A 68 4.45 -4.72 -6.82
N LEU A 69 5.18 -5.83 -6.75
CA LEU A 69 5.49 -6.66 -7.91
C LEU A 69 4.64 -7.93 -7.86
N ASP A 70 4.11 -8.38 -9.00
CA ASP A 70 3.64 -9.75 -9.14
C ASP A 70 4.84 -10.68 -9.17
N LYS A 71 4.91 -11.57 -8.17
CA LYS A 71 6.07 -12.45 -7.99
C LYS A 71 6.28 -13.42 -9.15
N HIS A 72 5.18 -13.88 -9.76
CA HIS A 72 5.26 -14.81 -10.88
C HIS A 72 5.86 -14.14 -12.12
N ILE A 73 5.42 -12.91 -12.42
CA ILE A 73 5.98 -12.12 -13.51
C ILE A 73 7.44 -11.79 -13.22
N PHE A 74 7.76 -11.38 -11.99
CA PHE A 74 9.14 -11.07 -11.62
C PHE A 74 10.09 -12.27 -11.79
N VAL A 75 9.67 -13.46 -11.37
CA VAL A 75 10.49 -14.69 -11.52
C VAL A 75 10.72 -15.04 -13.00
N SER A 76 9.74 -14.75 -13.86
CA SER A 76 9.87 -15.08 -15.29
C SER A 76 10.64 -14.04 -16.10
N THR A 77 10.62 -12.77 -15.70
CA THR A 77 11.21 -11.65 -16.48
C THR A 77 12.49 -11.11 -15.87
N GLU A 78 12.73 -11.37 -14.58
CA GLU A 78 13.79 -10.75 -13.77
C GLU A 78 13.76 -9.21 -13.79
N SER A 79 12.64 -8.62 -14.24
CA SER A 79 12.42 -7.19 -14.37
C SER A 79 11.41 -6.70 -13.33
N GLU A 80 11.85 -5.83 -12.41
CA GLU A 80 10.93 -5.21 -11.47
C GLU A 80 9.90 -4.35 -12.19
N VAL A 81 10.30 -3.60 -13.23
CA VAL A 81 9.42 -2.71 -13.98
C VAL A 81 8.31 -3.50 -14.67
N ASP A 82 8.63 -4.64 -15.31
CA ASP A 82 7.61 -5.47 -15.96
C ASP A 82 6.64 -6.07 -14.94
N ALA A 83 7.15 -6.45 -13.77
CA ALA A 83 6.40 -7.07 -12.69
C ALA A 83 5.58 -6.09 -11.84
N MET A 84 5.76 -4.77 -11.96
CA MET A 84 5.00 -3.77 -11.21
C MET A 84 3.50 -3.91 -11.45
N ILE A 85 2.71 -3.94 -10.38
CA ILE A 85 1.23 -4.02 -10.42
C ILE A 85 0.53 -2.93 -9.59
N GLY A 86 1.25 -2.21 -8.74
CA GLY A 86 0.70 -1.17 -7.87
C GLY A 86 1.70 -0.70 -6.83
N ASP A 87 1.20 -0.05 -5.80
CA ASP A 87 1.97 0.42 -4.65
C ASP A 87 1.19 0.34 -3.34
N THR A 88 1.89 0.43 -2.23
CA THR A 88 1.32 0.56 -0.89
C THR A 88 2.14 1.52 -0.05
N ASN A 89 1.46 2.31 0.78
CA ASN A 89 2.05 3.41 1.53
C ASN A 89 1.68 3.34 3.00
N LEU A 90 2.57 3.86 3.85
CA LEU A 90 2.27 4.29 5.21
C LEU A 90 2.65 5.75 5.35
N PHE A 91 1.70 6.57 5.82
CA PHE A 91 1.93 7.96 6.21
C PHE A 91 1.90 8.06 7.73
N LEU A 92 2.98 8.57 8.30
CA LEU A 92 3.10 8.82 9.74
C LEU A 92 2.63 10.26 10.01
N ASN A 93 1.32 10.45 10.13
CA ASN A 93 0.66 11.77 10.10
C ASN A 93 0.78 12.61 11.38
N GLU A 94 1.59 12.21 12.36
CA GLU A 94 1.66 12.94 13.64
C GLU A 94 3.08 12.91 14.21
N PRO A 95 3.43 13.87 15.11
CA PRO A 95 4.70 13.80 15.80
C PRO A 95 4.88 12.42 16.45
N GLN A 96 6.08 11.94 16.50
CA GLN A 96 6.56 10.61 16.91
C GLN A 96 5.90 9.97 18.15
N GLU A 97 5.02 10.70 18.85
CA GLU A 97 4.34 10.25 20.09
C GLU A 97 3.04 9.46 19.80
N SER A 98 2.42 9.58 18.64
CA SER A 98 1.10 8.94 18.43
C SER A 98 1.18 7.52 17.88
N CYS A 99 2.29 7.11 17.25
CA CYS A 99 2.45 5.78 16.61
C CYS A 99 1.26 5.40 15.70
N ILE A 100 0.62 6.39 15.08
CA ILE A 100 -0.52 6.21 14.17
C ILE A 100 -0.02 6.36 12.74
N ALA A 101 -0.42 5.45 11.85
CA ALA A 101 -0.15 5.57 10.43
C ALA A 101 -1.40 5.41 9.58
N GLU A 102 -1.47 6.19 8.52
CA GLU A 102 -2.45 5.98 7.45
C GLU A 102 -1.87 5.00 6.44
N VAL A 103 -2.62 3.93 6.16
CA VAL A 103 -2.23 2.88 5.21
C VAL A 103 -3.02 3.03 3.92
N GLU A 104 -2.31 2.97 2.80
CA GLU A 104 -2.91 3.03 1.46
C GLU A 104 -2.46 1.84 0.62
N ILE A 105 -3.31 1.45 -0.32
CA ILE A 105 -3.06 0.37 -1.28
C ILE A 105 -3.69 0.70 -2.63
N MET A 106 -2.93 0.61 -3.69
CA MET A 106 -3.40 0.71 -5.07
C MET A 106 -2.92 -0.48 -5.88
N ILE A 107 -3.84 -1.20 -6.53
CA ILE A 107 -3.52 -2.13 -7.62
C ILE A 107 -3.88 -1.43 -8.92
N ALA A 108 -2.86 -0.87 -9.58
CA ALA A 108 -3.01 -0.10 -10.80
C ALA A 108 -3.23 -1.00 -12.02
N ASP A 109 -2.52 -2.15 -12.09
CA ASP A 109 -2.69 -3.12 -13.15
C ASP A 109 -4.03 -3.85 -13.00
N GLU A 110 -4.93 -3.64 -13.98
CA GLU A 110 -6.28 -4.22 -13.95
C GLU A 110 -6.28 -5.74 -14.02
N ALA A 111 -5.35 -6.33 -14.78
CA ALA A 111 -5.24 -7.78 -14.92
C ALA A 111 -4.84 -8.47 -13.60
N SER A 112 -4.25 -7.73 -12.67
CA SER A 112 -3.84 -8.21 -11.35
C SER A 112 -4.90 -8.04 -10.26
N ARG A 113 -6.01 -7.34 -10.56
CA ARG A 113 -7.13 -7.17 -9.63
C ARG A 113 -7.92 -8.47 -9.46
N GLY A 114 -8.61 -8.62 -8.34
CA GLY A 114 -9.44 -9.81 -8.04
C GLY A 114 -8.64 -11.07 -7.66
N LYS A 115 -7.30 -11.03 -7.71
CA LYS A 115 -6.40 -12.18 -7.46
C LYS A 115 -5.78 -12.17 -6.06
N LYS A 116 -6.39 -11.51 -5.11
CA LYS A 116 -5.91 -11.33 -3.71
C LYS A 116 -4.55 -10.60 -3.60
N ARG A 117 -3.97 -10.03 -4.69
CA ARG A 117 -2.69 -9.32 -4.66
C ARG A 117 -2.71 -8.13 -3.70
N GLY A 118 -3.75 -7.28 -3.78
CA GLY A 118 -3.92 -6.14 -2.87
C GLY A 118 -4.13 -6.58 -1.41
N TRP A 119 -4.86 -7.66 -1.17
CA TRP A 119 -5.04 -8.24 0.16
C TRP A 119 -3.71 -8.65 0.79
N GLU A 120 -2.89 -9.40 0.07
CA GLU A 120 -1.58 -9.83 0.55
C GLU A 120 -0.65 -8.63 0.79
N SER A 121 -0.60 -7.70 -0.17
CA SER A 121 0.28 -6.53 -0.09
C SER A 121 -0.04 -5.63 1.10
N VAL A 122 -1.32 -5.35 1.36
CA VAL A 122 -1.70 -4.49 2.50
C VAL A 122 -1.41 -5.17 3.84
N ILE A 123 -1.57 -6.49 3.96
CA ILE A 123 -1.19 -7.21 5.18
C ILE A 123 0.32 -7.14 5.39
N LEU A 124 1.13 -7.40 4.36
CA LEU A 124 2.60 -7.29 4.46
C LEU A 124 3.03 -5.89 4.86
N MET A 125 2.39 -4.85 4.30
CA MET A 125 2.67 -3.45 4.64
C MET A 125 2.32 -3.14 6.09
N MET A 126 1.16 -3.60 6.57
CA MET A 126 0.75 -3.41 7.96
C MET A 126 1.71 -4.11 8.93
N CYS A 127 2.07 -5.39 8.67
CA CYS A 127 3.05 -6.10 9.49
C CYS A 127 4.38 -5.35 9.55
N TYR A 128 4.89 -4.89 8.41
CA TYR A 128 6.10 -4.07 8.36
C TYR A 128 6.00 -2.80 9.19
N GLY A 129 4.89 -2.07 9.07
CA GLY A 129 4.67 -0.85 9.85
C GLY A 129 4.64 -1.10 11.36
N ILE A 130 3.98 -2.15 11.80
CA ILE A 130 3.86 -2.51 13.21
C ILE A 130 5.22 -2.95 13.77
N GLU A 131 5.92 -3.83 13.07
CA GLU A 131 7.16 -4.45 13.55
C GLU A 131 8.37 -3.52 13.44
N MET A 132 8.47 -2.75 12.35
CA MET A 132 9.66 -1.94 12.06
C MET A 132 9.51 -0.46 12.41
N LEU A 133 8.28 0.06 12.41
CA LEU A 133 7.99 1.46 12.68
C LEU A 133 7.24 1.69 14.01
N ASN A 134 6.98 0.60 14.78
CA ASN A 134 6.27 0.62 16.06
C ASN A 134 4.87 1.26 16.00
N ILE A 135 4.15 1.06 14.90
CA ILE A 135 2.80 1.56 14.73
C ILE A 135 1.86 0.78 15.65
N ASN A 136 1.03 1.49 16.41
CA ASN A 136 0.06 0.90 17.33
C ASN A 136 -1.41 1.14 16.92
N LYS A 137 -1.63 2.00 15.91
CA LYS A 137 -2.94 2.25 15.30
C LYS A 137 -2.78 2.49 13.81
N LEU A 138 -3.66 1.91 13.03
CA LEU A 138 -3.73 2.11 11.58
C LEU A 138 -5.04 2.79 11.20
N ARG A 139 -4.94 3.69 10.23
CA ARG A 139 -6.06 4.43 9.64
C ARG A 139 -6.06 4.21 8.13
N ALA A 140 -7.23 4.13 7.53
CA ALA A 140 -7.41 4.15 6.07
C ALA A 140 -8.48 5.20 5.72
N LYS A 141 -8.18 6.08 4.78
CA LYS A 141 -9.14 7.00 4.17
C LYS A 141 -9.47 6.51 2.77
N ILE A 142 -10.75 6.33 2.50
CA ILE A 142 -11.21 5.65 1.29
C ILE A 142 -12.37 6.43 0.71
N LYS A 143 -12.39 6.64 -0.61
CA LYS A 143 -13.55 7.25 -1.29
C LYS A 143 -14.82 6.45 -1.01
N THR A 144 -15.91 7.12 -0.70
CA THR A 144 -17.17 6.47 -0.25
C THR A 144 -17.77 5.53 -1.29
N ASP A 145 -17.48 5.73 -2.56
CA ASP A 145 -17.89 4.88 -3.68
C ASP A 145 -16.92 3.71 -3.97
N ASN A 146 -15.74 3.67 -3.33
CA ASN A 146 -14.78 2.57 -3.44
C ASN A 146 -15.16 1.39 -2.52
N ALA A 147 -16.31 0.78 -2.80
CA ALA A 147 -16.83 -0.33 -2.00
C ALA A 147 -15.87 -1.53 -1.91
N ILE A 148 -14.98 -1.69 -2.90
CA ILE A 148 -14.01 -2.80 -2.92
C ILE A 148 -12.97 -2.59 -1.82
N SER A 149 -12.35 -1.41 -1.75
CA SER A 149 -11.36 -1.09 -0.71
C SER A 149 -12.00 -1.06 0.67
N ILE A 150 -13.17 -0.46 0.83
CA ILE A 150 -13.90 -0.45 2.11
C ILE A 150 -14.08 -1.89 2.62
N LYS A 151 -14.59 -2.81 1.79
CA LYS A 151 -14.77 -4.22 2.17
C LYS A 151 -13.46 -4.94 2.52
N ILE A 152 -12.34 -4.56 1.90
CA ILE A 152 -11.03 -5.13 2.24
C ILE A 152 -10.65 -4.72 3.66
N PHE A 153 -10.74 -3.43 3.99
CA PHE A 153 -10.38 -2.93 5.31
C PHE A 153 -11.36 -3.39 6.40
N GLU A 154 -12.67 -3.48 6.11
CA GLU A 154 -13.64 -4.09 7.03
C GLU A 154 -13.30 -5.55 7.35
N LYS A 155 -12.92 -6.35 6.33
CA LYS A 155 -12.47 -7.74 6.53
C LYS A 155 -11.16 -7.84 7.30
N LEU A 156 -10.32 -6.82 7.25
CA LEU A 156 -9.11 -6.69 8.08
C LEU A 156 -9.42 -6.26 9.51
N GLY A 157 -10.69 -6.00 9.84
CA GLY A 157 -11.15 -5.65 11.17
C GLY A 157 -11.10 -4.16 11.48
N PHE A 158 -10.94 -3.31 10.47
CA PHE A 158 -11.08 -1.86 10.62
C PHE A 158 -12.54 -1.49 10.84
N GLN A 159 -12.77 -0.43 11.62
CA GLN A 159 -14.09 0.10 11.91
C GLN A 159 -14.20 1.55 11.43
N GLU A 160 -15.37 1.92 10.93
CA GLU A 160 -15.65 3.30 10.53
C GLU A 160 -15.66 4.21 11.77
N VAL A 161 -14.87 5.28 11.71
CA VAL A 161 -14.77 6.29 12.79
C VAL A 161 -15.21 7.69 12.33
N GLY A 162 -15.40 7.89 11.03
CA GLY A 162 -15.85 9.17 10.50
C GLY A 162 -16.06 9.18 9.00
N LYS A 163 -16.73 10.22 8.54
CA LYS A 163 -16.96 10.54 7.12
C LYS A 163 -16.68 12.00 6.85
N SER A 164 -16.15 12.28 5.67
CA SER A 164 -16.03 13.63 5.13
C SER A 164 -16.87 13.75 3.86
N GLU A 165 -17.91 14.56 3.91
CA GLU A 165 -18.73 14.85 2.74
C GLU A 165 -17.98 15.70 1.71
N VAL A 166 -17.10 16.60 2.19
CA VAL A 166 -16.30 17.48 1.32
C VAL A 166 -15.34 16.68 0.45
N PHE A 167 -14.63 15.70 1.04
CA PHE A 167 -13.68 14.84 0.33
C PHE A 167 -14.33 13.56 -0.20
N GLN A 168 -15.60 13.31 0.12
CA GLN A 168 -16.29 12.07 -0.19
C GLN A 168 -15.51 10.84 0.29
N GLU A 169 -15.06 10.87 1.54
CA GLU A 169 -14.20 9.84 2.14
C GLU A 169 -14.81 9.30 3.42
N VAL A 170 -14.64 8.01 3.63
CA VAL A 170 -14.83 7.33 4.92
C VAL A 170 -13.47 7.10 5.56
N THR A 171 -13.39 7.33 6.87
CA THR A 171 -12.20 7.03 7.67
C THR A 171 -12.45 5.75 8.47
N LEU A 172 -11.60 4.77 8.26
CA LEU A 172 -11.61 3.49 8.98
C LEU A 172 -10.38 3.40 9.87
N GLU A 173 -10.50 2.88 11.08
CA GLU A 173 -9.37 2.70 12.01
C GLU A 173 -9.31 1.29 12.59
N LYS A 174 -8.09 0.90 12.96
CA LYS A 174 -7.81 -0.35 13.65
C LYS A 174 -6.69 -0.16 14.67
N GLU A 175 -6.99 -0.45 15.94
CA GLU A 175 -5.97 -0.57 17.00
C GLU A 175 -5.20 -1.88 16.81
N VAL A 176 -3.88 -1.81 17.02
CA VAL A 176 -3.01 -2.97 16.98
C VAL A 176 -3.08 -3.71 18.32
N SER A 177 -3.32 -5.00 18.25
CA SER A 177 -3.21 -5.90 19.40
C SER A 177 -2.39 -7.13 19.02
N SER A 178 -1.84 -7.83 20.01
CA SER A 178 -1.10 -9.08 19.77
C SER A 178 -1.95 -10.14 19.07
N ASP A 179 -3.23 -10.25 19.44
CA ASP A 179 -4.15 -11.22 18.83
C ASP A 179 -4.41 -10.88 17.36
N TRP A 180 -4.55 -9.58 17.04
CA TRP A 180 -4.75 -9.15 15.66
C TRP A 180 -3.48 -9.35 14.81
N MET A 181 -2.29 -9.10 15.39
CA MET A 181 -1.02 -9.40 14.71
C MET A 181 -0.89 -10.90 14.40
N ASN A 182 -1.18 -11.76 15.37
CA ASN A 182 -1.19 -13.21 15.16
C ASN A 182 -2.18 -13.61 14.06
N TRP A 183 -3.35 -12.96 14.03
CA TRP A 183 -4.35 -13.17 12.98
C TRP A 183 -3.83 -12.73 11.60
N LEU A 184 -3.17 -11.55 11.46
CA LEU A 184 -2.56 -11.12 10.21
C LEU A 184 -1.52 -12.14 9.70
N HIS A 185 -0.63 -12.61 10.58
CA HIS A 185 0.34 -13.66 10.23
C HIS A 185 -0.35 -14.95 9.78
N SER A 186 -1.42 -15.36 10.44
CA SER A 186 -2.20 -16.55 10.03
C SER A 186 -2.80 -16.39 8.63
N LYS A 187 -3.22 -15.16 8.25
CA LYS A 187 -3.72 -14.88 6.90
C LYS A 187 -2.63 -14.99 5.83
N LEU A 188 -1.43 -14.52 6.12
CA LEU A 188 -0.28 -14.69 5.21
C LEU A 188 0.06 -16.18 5.02
N GLN A 189 0.07 -16.96 6.10
CA GLN A 189 0.30 -18.41 6.02
C GLN A 189 -0.78 -19.13 5.20
N SER A 190 -2.06 -18.74 5.34
CA SER A 190 -3.15 -19.34 4.56
C SER A 190 -3.03 -19.08 3.06
N ILE A 191 -2.49 -17.92 2.64
CA ILE A 191 -2.23 -17.63 1.23
C ILE A 191 -1.22 -18.63 0.65
N THR A 192 -0.19 -18.97 1.42
CA THR A 192 0.82 -19.96 1.01
C THR A 192 0.23 -21.35 0.82
N SER A 193 -0.72 -21.75 1.70
CA SER A 193 -1.36 -23.06 1.63
C SER A 193 -2.32 -23.20 0.45
N ASP A 194 -3.00 -22.11 0.05
CA ASP A 194 -3.93 -22.07 -1.10
C ASP A 194 -3.20 -22.11 -2.46
N SER A 195 -1.89 -21.91 -2.47
CA SER A 195 -1.06 -21.78 -3.70
C SER A 195 -0.31 -23.07 -4.06
N ASN A 196 -0.41 -24.10 -3.22
CA ASN A 196 0.13 -25.44 -3.43
C ASN A 196 -0.98 -26.41 -3.86
#